data_73bd46cab1b6c0d59b1becefa629b3a7
#
_entry.id   73bd46cab1b6c0d59b1becefa629b3a7
#
_cell.length_a   1.000
_cell.length_b   1.000
_cell.length_c   1.000
_cell.angle_alpha   90.00
_cell.angle_beta   90.00
_cell.angle_gamma   90.00
#
_symmetry.space_group_name_H-M   'P 1'
#
loop_
_entity.id
_entity.type
_entity.pdbx_description
1 polymer ?
#
loop_
_entity_poly.entity_id
_entity_poly.type
_entity_poly.pdbx_seq_one_letter_code
_entity_poly.pdbx_strand_id
1 'polypeptide(L)'
;MAEQFSLSTQQRDTINTLLAIITDKVSTSVRDADLPHGLLSGLAGQLLFLYKAYEYDASLVDEALFTEKLDALQEGLDQQSFEMSNGLAGQAWLLEYLNQADPENYDPELLEEIDELFRESLDHQPWQGEIEMVLGLSGFAPYASRRAKQSDQTALYGVIVNGLESTATRFDNGHITWSQPQESVYRFNKDEPTEPEYNLGLAHGVPGIIAALLPAVQIPALKERVTTLLLGACDWLLEQQSTDCTSHSCFGSSAGGEHHSRLGWCYGDLTIAMTLARVGQQLDRPSYVERALEIGLHAAGRDEQSGHITDAGLCHGFYGMAVIYQILNQLMPHPRFVQAMQYWVDYSLRQYTERGVESLYSYNGLDKAYNEDFGFLMGYAGIGLALTSLFDDDTGWVDCLLMA
;
A
#
# COMPACT_ATOMS: atom_id res chain seq x y z
N MET A 1 -1.62 -25.14 -19.14
CA MET A 1 -2.64 -24.21 -18.66
C MET A 1 -2.12 -23.71 -17.33
N ALA A 2 -2.02 -22.41 -17.14
CA ALA A 2 -1.69 -21.86 -15.83
C ALA A 2 -2.77 -22.30 -14.83
N GLU A 3 -2.34 -22.76 -13.66
CA GLU A 3 -3.24 -23.09 -12.56
C GLU A 3 -3.95 -21.79 -12.17
N GLN A 4 -5.29 -21.77 -12.23
CA GLN A 4 -6.09 -20.60 -11.90
C GLN A 4 -6.57 -20.72 -10.46
N PHE A 5 -6.44 -19.65 -9.68
CA PHE A 5 -6.99 -19.60 -8.33
C PHE A 5 -8.52 -19.78 -8.36
N SER A 6 -9.04 -20.57 -7.44
CA SER A 6 -10.48 -20.72 -7.27
C SER A 6 -10.84 -21.11 -5.84
N LEU A 7 -11.85 -20.46 -5.30
CA LEU A 7 -12.42 -20.78 -3.99
C LEU A 7 -13.37 -21.99 -4.10
N SER A 8 -13.24 -22.95 -3.19
CA SER A 8 -14.25 -24.00 -2.98
C SER A 8 -15.54 -23.43 -2.41
N THR A 9 -16.65 -24.17 -2.51
CA THR A 9 -17.94 -23.76 -1.93
C THR A 9 -17.82 -23.48 -0.42
N GLN A 10 -17.15 -24.35 0.32
CA GLN A 10 -16.95 -24.16 1.76
C GLN A 10 -16.16 -22.89 2.10
N GLN A 11 -15.10 -22.57 1.33
CA GLN A 11 -14.33 -21.34 1.50
C GLN A 11 -15.20 -20.12 1.23
N ARG A 12 -16.00 -20.13 0.13
CA ARG A 12 -16.93 -19.05 -0.20
C ARG A 12 -17.94 -18.82 0.92
N ASP A 13 -18.56 -19.88 1.46
CA ASP A 13 -19.54 -19.77 2.56
C ASP A 13 -18.89 -19.18 3.83
N THR A 14 -17.65 -19.58 4.15
CA THR A 14 -16.91 -19.05 5.28
C THR A 14 -16.56 -17.58 5.09
N ILE A 15 -16.10 -17.19 3.88
CA ILE A 15 -15.77 -15.81 3.55
C ILE A 15 -17.01 -14.93 3.60
N ASN A 16 -18.16 -15.38 3.09
CA ASN A 16 -19.43 -14.66 3.19
C ASN A 16 -19.83 -14.40 4.64
N THR A 17 -19.64 -15.40 5.51
CA THR A 17 -19.88 -15.24 6.95
C THR A 17 -18.95 -14.20 7.56
N LEU A 18 -17.66 -14.22 7.20
CA LEU A 18 -16.68 -13.24 7.64
C LEU A 18 -17.03 -11.84 7.16
N LEU A 19 -17.37 -11.66 5.87
CA LEU A 19 -17.76 -10.38 5.33
C LEU A 19 -18.97 -9.79 6.04
N ALA A 20 -19.98 -10.59 6.36
CA ALA A 20 -21.13 -10.13 7.13
C ALA A 20 -20.73 -9.65 8.54
N ILE A 21 -19.87 -10.41 9.25
CA ILE A 21 -19.37 -10.03 10.58
C ILE A 21 -18.54 -8.73 10.50
N ILE A 22 -17.62 -8.64 9.53
CA ILE A 22 -16.73 -7.49 9.37
C ILE A 22 -17.55 -6.25 9.01
N THR A 23 -18.52 -6.37 8.12
CA THR A 23 -19.37 -5.24 7.72
C THR A 23 -20.21 -4.73 8.91
N ASP A 24 -20.77 -5.59 9.74
CA ASP A 24 -21.48 -5.19 10.96
C ASP A 24 -20.55 -4.44 11.94
N LYS A 25 -19.34 -4.96 12.16
CA LYS A 25 -18.33 -4.35 13.01
C LYS A 25 -17.91 -2.95 12.49
N VAL A 26 -17.61 -2.83 11.20
CA VAL A 26 -17.20 -1.54 10.58
C VAL A 26 -18.40 -0.58 10.57
N SER A 27 -19.61 -1.04 10.23
CA SER A 27 -20.83 -0.21 10.28
C SER A 27 -21.14 0.31 11.69
N THR A 28 -20.74 -0.43 12.73
CA THR A 28 -20.83 0.05 14.10
C THR A 28 -19.76 1.10 14.40
N SER A 29 -18.51 0.87 13.96
CA SER A 29 -17.39 1.78 14.18
C SER A 29 -17.60 3.15 13.53
N VAL A 30 -18.10 3.21 12.29
CA VAL A 30 -18.32 4.50 11.59
C VAL A 30 -19.39 5.39 12.23
N ARG A 31 -20.16 4.88 13.20
CA ARG A 31 -21.13 5.69 13.97
C ARG A 31 -20.47 6.50 15.08
N ASP A 32 -19.23 6.19 15.45
CA ASP A 32 -18.46 6.95 16.43
C ASP A 32 -18.18 8.37 15.88
N ALA A 33 -18.64 9.39 16.61
CA ALA A 33 -18.46 10.78 16.22
C ALA A 33 -17.02 11.27 16.38
N ASP A 34 -16.22 10.58 17.20
CA ASP A 34 -14.82 10.92 17.48
C ASP A 34 -13.84 10.13 16.57
N LEU A 35 -14.36 9.34 15.60
CA LEU A 35 -13.53 8.55 14.69
C LEU A 35 -12.70 9.48 13.79
N PRO A 36 -11.35 9.36 13.78
CA PRO A 36 -10.51 10.12 12.88
C PRO A 36 -10.87 9.88 11.41
N HIS A 37 -10.71 10.89 10.55
CA HIS A 37 -11.12 10.82 9.14
C HIS A 37 -10.12 10.15 8.21
N GLY A 38 -8.93 9.73 8.71
CA GLY A 38 -7.84 9.22 7.91
C GLY A 38 -8.13 7.95 7.10
N LEU A 39 -7.28 7.70 6.09
CA LEU A 39 -7.42 6.52 5.22
C LEU A 39 -6.91 5.25 5.89
N LEU A 40 -5.70 5.26 6.47
CA LEU A 40 -5.08 4.01 6.93
C LEU A 40 -5.69 3.45 8.22
N SER A 41 -6.26 4.30 9.07
CA SER A 41 -6.80 3.87 10.37
C SER A 41 -8.19 4.43 10.71
N GLY A 42 -8.74 5.36 9.91
CA GLY A 42 -9.95 6.11 10.22
C GLY A 42 -11.13 5.84 9.27
N LEU A 43 -12.02 6.83 9.24
CA LEU A 43 -13.30 6.79 8.53
C LEU A 43 -13.13 6.54 7.03
N ALA A 44 -12.18 7.22 6.36
CA ALA A 44 -11.99 7.08 4.92
C ALA A 44 -11.66 5.63 4.51
N GLY A 45 -10.80 4.93 5.26
CA GLY A 45 -10.50 3.53 5.00
C GLY A 45 -11.66 2.58 5.28
N GLN A 46 -12.48 2.90 6.29
CA GLN A 46 -13.69 2.14 6.61
C GLN A 46 -14.75 2.34 5.53
N LEU A 47 -14.93 3.56 5.01
CA LEU A 47 -15.82 3.85 3.89
C LEU A 47 -15.36 3.16 2.60
N LEU A 48 -14.07 3.10 2.31
CA LEU A 48 -13.55 2.33 1.19
C LEU A 48 -14.01 0.86 1.26
N PHE A 49 -13.88 0.24 2.43
CA PHE A 49 -14.35 -1.13 2.61
C PHE A 49 -15.87 -1.25 2.47
N LEU A 50 -16.66 -0.36 3.09
CA LEU A 50 -18.12 -0.41 2.97
C LEU A 50 -18.57 -0.25 1.51
N TYR A 51 -17.92 0.62 0.73
CA TYR A 51 -18.17 0.74 -0.70
C TYR A 51 -17.92 -0.59 -1.44
N LYS A 52 -16.77 -1.24 -1.21
CA LYS A 52 -16.44 -2.53 -1.84
C LYS A 52 -17.34 -3.67 -1.35
N ALA A 53 -17.77 -3.65 -0.10
CA ALA A 53 -18.77 -4.59 0.42
C ALA A 53 -20.14 -4.40 -0.23
N TYR A 54 -20.55 -3.14 -0.49
CA TYR A 54 -21.77 -2.82 -1.22
C TYR A 54 -21.71 -3.32 -2.68
N GLU A 55 -20.58 -3.10 -3.38
CA GLU A 55 -20.39 -3.64 -4.74
C GLU A 55 -20.45 -5.16 -4.76
N TYR A 56 -19.92 -5.82 -3.74
CA TYR A 56 -19.95 -7.28 -3.62
C TYR A 56 -21.37 -7.81 -3.34
N ASP A 57 -22.05 -7.27 -2.35
CA ASP A 57 -23.44 -7.58 -1.97
C ASP A 57 -24.07 -6.38 -1.28
N ALA A 58 -24.92 -5.66 -2.00
CA ALA A 58 -25.57 -4.46 -1.51
C ALA A 58 -26.40 -4.69 -0.21
N SER A 59 -26.82 -5.91 0.05
CA SER A 59 -27.57 -6.24 1.27
C SER A 59 -26.73 -6.19 2.55
N LEU A 60 -25.41 -6.16 2.45
CA LEU A 60 -24.51 -6.09 3.60
C LEU A 60 -24.41 -4.67 4.18
N VAL A 61 -24.67 -3.63 3.40
CA VAL A 61 -24.38 -2.24 3.75
C VAL A 61 -25.66 -1.43 3.87
N ASP A 62 -25.79 -0.66 4.95
CA ASP A 62 -26.81 0.39 5.08
C ASP A 62 -26.42 1.60 4.24
N GLU A 63 -27.03 1.74 3.07
CA GLU A 63 -26.73 2.81 2.11
C GLU A 63 -26.97 4.21 2.70
N ALA A 64 -27.97 4.38 3.54
CA ALA A 64 -28.25 5.65 4.21
C ALA A 64 -27.14 6.04 5.19
N LEU A 65 -26.61 5.06 5.95
CA LEU A 65 -25.47 5.25 6.83
C LEU A 65 -24.20 5.58 6.01
N PHE A 66 -23.94 4.85 4.92
CA PHE A 66 -22.79 5.10 4.07
C PHE A 66 -22.80 6.53 3.53
N THR A 67 -23.95 6.97 2.97
CA THR A 67 -24.12 8.34 2.43
C THR A 67 -23.93 9.38 3.53
N GLU A 68 -24.56 9.22 4.70
CA GLU A 68 -24.39 10.13 5.84
C GLU A 68 -22.90 10.29 6.23
N LYS A 69 -22.15 9.19 6.26
CA LYS A 69 -20.74 9.23 6.66
C LYS A 69 -19.81 9.74 5.57
N LEU A 70 -20.16 9.53 4.31
CA LEU A 70 -19.44 10.12 3.19
C LEU A 70 -19.63 11.65 3.16
N ASP A 71 -20.86 12.12 3.36
CA ASP A 71 -21.16 13.56 3.48
C ASP A 71 -20.38 14.19 4.64
N ALA A 72 -20.38 13.53 5.81
CA ALA A 72 -19.63 13.99 6.96
C ALA A 72 -18.11 14.05 6.70
N LEU A 73 -17.56 13.09 5.95
CA LEU A 73 -16.16 13.12 5.52
C LEU A 73 -15.88 14.32 4.62
N GLN A 74 -16.73 14.59 3.64
CA GLN A 74 -16.59 15.71 2.71
C GLN A 74 -16.70 17.08 3.42
N GLU A 75 -17.62 17.23 4.37
CA GLU A 75 -17.77 18.44 5.17
C GLU A 75 -16.63 18.65 6.17
N GLY A 76 -16.02 17.57 6.65
CA GLY A 76 -15.00 17.55 7.67
C GLY A 76 -13.58 17.27 7.18
N LEU A 77 -13.24 17.62 5.93
CA LEU A 77 -11.90 17.42 5.39
C LEU A 77 -10.84 18.08 6.28
N ASP A 78 -9.84 17.31 6.67
CA ASP A 78 -8.77 17.77 7.55
C ASP A 78 -7.76 18.65 6.81
N GLN A 79 -7.80 19.94 7.10
CA GLN A 79 -6.85 20.90 6.54
C GLN A 79 -5.61 21.13 7.43
N GLN A 80 -5.50 20.44 8.56
CA GLN A 80 -4.37 20.59 9.49
C GLN A 80 -3.27 19.56 9.25
N SER A 81 -3.64 18.41 8.66
CA SER A 81 -2.75 17.30 8.37
C SER A 81 -2.90 16.86 6.93
N PHE A 82 -1.82 16.79 6.19
CA PHE A 82 -1.86 16.55 4.73
C PHE A 82 -1.41 15.15 4.31
N GLU A 83 -0.83 14.38 5.21
CA GLU A 83 -0.27 13.07 4.89
C GLU A 83 -1.32 12.04 4.44
N MET A 84 -0.84 10.98 3.79
CA MET A 84 -1.68 9.90 3.24
C MET A 84 -2.37 9.08 4.33
N SER A 85 -1.71 8.89 5.48
CA SER A 85 -2.20 7.99 6.51
C SER A 85 -3.49 8.46 7.16
N ASN A 86 -3.49 9.66 7.73
CA ASN A 86 -4.61 10.20 8.51
C ASN A 86 -5.04 11.59 8.04
N GLY A 87 -4.33 12.18 7.08
CA GLY A 87 -4.56 13.52 6.59
C GLY A 87 -5.36 13.62 5.31
N LEU A 88 -5.35 14.83 4.75
CA LEU A 88 -6.16 15.22 3.60
C LEU A 88 -5.84 14.42 2.33
N ALA A 89 -4.57 13.98 2.12
CA ALA A 89 -4.21 13.23 0.91
C ALA A 89 -4.94 11.89 0.83
N GLY A 90 -5.07 11.18 1.96
CA GLY A 90 -5.83 9.93 2.00
C GLY A 90 -7.34 10.12 1.83
N GLN A 91 -7.89 11.18 2.43
CA GLN A 91 -9.30 11.54 2.28
C GLN A 91 -9.62 11.93 0.82
N ALA A 92 -8.81 12.79 0.22
CA ALA A 92 -8.96 13.22 -1.17
C ALA A 92 -8.77 12.03 -2.15
N TRP A 93 -7.85 11.11 -1.84
CA TRP A 93 -7.70 9.89 -2.64
C TRP A 93 -9.00 9.06 -2.65
N LEU A 94 -9.64 8.87 -1.49
CA LEU A 94 -10.91 8.14 -1.41
C LEU A 94 -12.00 8.84 -2.23
N LEU A 95 -12.16 10.16 -2.07
CA LEU A 95 -13.17 10.92 -2.80
C LEU A 95 -12.95 10.82 -4.31
N GLU A 96 -11.72 10.92 -4.79
CA GLU A 96 -11.41 10.74 -6.20
C GLU A 96 -11.64 9.30 -6.66
N TYR A 97 -11.32 8.30 -5.82
CA TYR A 97 -11.59 6.89 -6.10
C TYR A 97 -13.08 6.65 -6.33
N LEU A 98 -13.95 7.17 -5.46
CA LEU A 98 -15.40 7.06 -5.57
C LEU A 98 -15.96 7.86 -6.74
N ASN A 99 -15.45 9.07 -6.98
CA ASN A 99 -15.83 9.90 -8.12
C ASN A 99 -15.52 9.19 -9.46
N GLN A 100 -14.38 8.51 -9.58
CA GLN A 100 -14.02 7.73 -10.76
C GLN A 100 -14.83 6.45 -10.93
N ALA A 101 -15.41 5.92 -9.86
CA ALA A 101 -16.21 4.70 -9.89
C ALA A 101 -17.56 4.90 -10.61
N ASP A 102 -18.03 6.15 -10.74
CA ASP A 102 -19.20 6.53 -11.56
C ASP A 102 -18.78 7.41 -12.75
N PRO A 103 -18.33 6.83 -13.87
CA PRO A 103 -17.85 7.58 -15.02
C PRO A 103 -18.92 8.46 -15.70
N GLU A 104 -20.21 8.13 -15.51
CA GLU A 104 -21.31 8.91 -16.10
C GLU A 104 -21.53 10.23 -15.35
N ASN A 105 -21.24 10.27 -14.07
CA ASN A 105 -21.38 11.44 -13.20
C ASN A 105 -20.04 11.97 -12.69
N TYR A 106 -18.91 11.57 -13.30
CA TYR A 106 -17.58 12.04 -12.89
C TYR A 106 -17.49 13.57 -12.93
N ASP A 107 -17.15 14.17 -11.80
CA ASP A 107 -16.95 15.61 -11.65
C ASP A 107 -15.44 15.95 -11.53
N PRO A 108 -14.81 16.48 -12.57
CA PRO A 108 -13.39 16.85 -12.52
C PRO A 108 -13.12 18.04 -11.59
N GLU A 109 -14.12 18.87 -11.28
CA GLU A 109 -13.98 20.10 -10.48
C GLU A 109 -14.10 19.81 -8.97
N LEU A 110 -14.61 18.63 -8.59
CA LEU A 110 -14.88 18.26 -7.18
C LEU A 110 -13.70 18.51 -6.23
N LEU A 111 -12.47 18.32 -6.69
CA LEU A 111 -11.25 18.38 -5.86
C LEU A 111 -10.24 19.44 -6.33
N GLU A 112 -10.65 20.40 -7.17
CA GLU A 112 -9.73 21.43 -7.70
C GLU A 112 -9.11 22.31 -6.60
N GLU A 113 -9.86 22.65 -5.56
CA GLU A 113 -9.33 23.43 -4.44
C GLU A 113 -8.25 22.64 -3.65
N ILE A 114 -8.41 21.32 -3.58
CA ILE A 114 -7.42 20.44 -2.94
C ILE A 114 -6.19 20.29 -3.82
N ASP A 115 -6.34 20.16 -5.14
CA ASP A 115 -5.23 20.14 -6.09
C ASP A 115 -4.37 21.41 -5.94
N GLU A 116 -5.00 22.58 -5.87
CA GLU A 116 -4.32 23.86 -5.67
C GLU A 116 -3.61 23.93 -4.31
N LEU A 117 -4.31 23.57 -3.25
CA LEU A 117 -3.77 23.56 -1.87
C LEU A 117 -2.53 22.66 -1.77
N PHE A 118 -2.57 21.45 -2.33
CA PHE A 118 -1.41 20.56 -2.33
C PHE A 118 -0.28 21.11 -3.19
N ARG A 119 -0.58 21.64 -4.37
CA ARG A 119 0.43 22.21 -5.24
C ARG A 119 1.17 23.36 -4.55
N GLU A 120 0.46 24.27 -3.89
CA GLU A 120 1.08 25.39 -3.17
C GLU A 120 1.85 24.92 -1.93
N SER A 121 1.30 23.97 -1.18
CA SER A 121 1.90 23.49 0.07
C SER A 121 3.14 22.63 -0.14
N LEU A 122 3.25 21.93 -1.28
CA LEU A 122 4.36 21.03 -1.58
C LEU A 122 5.45 21.67 -2.45
N ASP A 123 5.21 22.86 -3.05
CA ASP A 123 6.18 23.52 -3.94
C ASP A 123 7.29 24.24 -3.17
N HIS A 124 8.06 23.47 -2.41
CA HIS A 124 9.22 23.94 -1.67
C HIS A 124 10.50 23.21 -2.11
N GLN A 125 11.53 23.97 -2.44
CA GLN A 125 12.80 23.41 -2.95
C GLN A 125 14.01 23.98 -2.19
N PRO A 126 14.95 23.15 -1.70
CA PRO A 126 14.84 21.69 -1.60
C PRO A 126 13.76 21.27 -0.60
N TRP A 127 13.15 20.10 -0.84
CA TRP A 127 12.18 19.54 0.09
C TRP A 127 12.83 19.22 1.45
N GLN A 128 12.19 19.55 2.56
CA GLN A 128 12.73 19.40 3.91
C GLN A 128 11.85 18.53 4.83
N GLY A 129 10.67 18.10 4.34
CA GLY A 129 9.78 17.21 5.08
C GLY A 129 10.10 15.74 4.87
N GLU A 130 9.22 14.89 5.42
CA GLU A 130 9.25 13.46 5.18
C GLU A 130 9.09 13.14 3.69
N ILE A 131 9.75 12.07 3.23
CA ILE A 131 9.74 11.67 1.82
C ILE A 131 8.98 10.36 1.57
N GLU A 132 8.73 9.60 2.62
CA GLU A 132 8.13 8.26 2.54
C GLU A 132 6.61 8.33 2.31
N MET A 133 5.97 7.16 2.18
CA MET A 133 4.58 7.07 1.72
C MET A 133 3.55 7.43 2.81
N VAL A 134 3.81 7.09 4.06
CA VAL A 134 2.81 7.15 5.14
C VAL A 134 2.57 8.60 5.60
N LEU A 135 3.66 9.34 5.83
CA LEU A 135 3.66 10.71 6.36
C LEU A 135 4.26 11.74 5.41
N GLY A 136 4.87 11.31 4.31
CA GLY A 136 5.72 12.16 3.49
C GLY A 136 5.26 12.36 2.06
N LEU A 137 6.15 12.93 1.28
CA LEU A 137 5.90 13.42 -0.07
C LEU A 137 5.44 12.31 -1.05
N SER A 138 5.97 11.09 -0.91
CA SER A 138 5.54 9.95 -1.74
C SER A 138 4.07 9.57 -1.53
N GLY A 139 3.50 9.89 -0.37
CA GLY A 139 2.09 9.63 -0.06
C GLY A 139 1.09 10.46 -0.86
N PHE A 140 1.52 11.56 -1.48
CA PHE A 140 0.65 12.33 -2.37
C PHE A 140 0.55 11.74 -3.78
N ALA A 141 1.48 10.88 -4.16
CA ALA A 141 1.53 10.30 -5.50
C ALA A 141 0.29 9.47 -5.89
N PRO A 142 -0.31 8.63 -5.01
CA PRO A 142 -1.56 7.93 -5.33
C PRO A 142 -2.68 8.86 -5.75
N TYR A 143 -2.93 9.92 -4.99
CA TYR A 143 -3.93 10.94 -5.32
C TYR A 143 -3.59 11.64 -6.65
N ALA A 144 -2.37 12.18 -6.76
CA ALA A 144 -1.91 12.88 -7.96
C ALA A 144 -1.96 11.99 -9.21
N SER A 145 -1.70 10.68 -9.07
CA SER A 145 -1.80 9.72 -10.18
C SER A 145 -3.24 9.57 -10.68
N ARG A 146 -4.22 9.48 -9.77
CA ARG A 146 -5.63 9.40 -10.13
C ARG A 146 -6.09 10.66 -10.85
N ARG A 147 -5.78 11.83 -10.29
CA ARG A 147 -6.11 13.13 -10.89
C ARG A 147 -5.49 13.29 -12.29
N ALA A 148 -4.22 12.92 -12.46
CA ALA A 148 -3.52 13.01 -13.73
C ALA A 148 -4.11 12.12 -14.85
N LYS A 149 -4.76 11.02 -14.49
CA LYS A 149 -5.39 10.11 -15.48
C LYS A 149 -6.70 10.64 -16.04
N GLN A 150 -7.46 11.40 -15.25
CA GLN A 150 -8.84 11.78 -15.58
C GLN A 150 -9.02 13.25 -15.94
N SER A 151 -8.16 14.14 -15.41
CA SER A 151 -8.39 15.59 -15.49
C SER A 151 -7.23 16.40 -16.07
N ASP A 152 -6.18 15.78 -16.61
CA ASP A 152 -4.94 16.45 -17.02
C ASP A 152 -4.24 17.25 -15.89
N GLN A 153 -4.60 17.00 -14.62
CA GLN A 153 -4.01 17.65 -13.45
C GLN A 153 -2.60 17.11 -13.16
N THR A 154 -1.69 17.38 -14.09
CA THR A 154 -0.29 16.87 -14.01
C THR A 154 0.65 17.77 -13.23
N ALA A 155 0.24 19.01 -12.90
CA ALA A 155 1.07 20.00 -12.23
C ALA A 155 1.45 19.56 -10.80
N LEU A 156 0.50 19.01 -10.04
CA LEU A 156 0.77 18.45 -8.71
C LEU A 156 1.82 17.34 -8.76
N TYR A 157 1.74 16.44 -9.76
CA TYR A 157 2.75 15.41 -9.92
C TYR A 157 4.15 15.99 -10.20
N GLY A 158 4.22 17.09 -10.96
CA GLY A 158 5.47 17.82 -11.20
C GLY A 158 6.11 18.31 -9.90
N VAL A 159 5.32 18.82 -8.97
CA VAL A 159 5.80 19.28 -7.65
C VAL A 159 6.34 18.11 -6.82
N ILE A 160 5.62 16.98 -6.78
CA ILE A 160 6.08 15.77 -6.08
C ILE A 160 7.42 15.28 -6.64
N VAL A 161 7.55 15.19 -7.96
CA VAL A 161 8.80 14.77 -8.61
C VAL A 161 9.94 15.74 -8.30
N ASN A 162 9.68 17.06 -8.31
CA ASN A 162 10.68 18.08 -7.95
C ASN A 162 11.19 17.88 -6.52
N GLY A 163 10.29 17.66 -5.57
CA GLY A 163 10.63 17.44 -4.17
C GLY A 163 11.46 16.18 -3.99
N LEU A 164 11.03 15.04 -4.54
CA LEU A 164 11.75 13.77 -4.45
C LEU A 164 13.12 13.85 -5.13
N GLU A 165 13.23 14.50 -6.29
CA GLU A 165 14.52 14.66 -6.94
C GLU A 165 15.48 15.56 -6.16
N SER A 166 14.96 16.60 -5.48
CA SER A 166 15.78 17.53 -4.70
C SER A 166 16.45 16.88 -3.49
N THR A 167 15.91 15.77 -3.00
CA THR A 167 16.42 15.01 -1.85
C THR A 167 17.22 13.76 -2.24
N ALA A 168 17.31 13.47 -3.54
CA ALA A 168 17.99 12.27 -4.05
C ALA A 168 19.50 12.32 -3.82
N THR A 169 20.06 11.25 -3.27
CA THR A 169 21.50 10.99 -3.24
C THR A 169 21.92 10.32 -4.54
N ARG A 170 22.93 10.88 -5.22
CA ARG A 170 23.45 10.39 -6.51
C ARG A 170 24.89 9.93 -6.34
N PHE A 171 25.20 8.77 -6.88
CA PHE A 171 26.55 8.18 -6.87
C PHE A 171 27.21 8.28 -8.26
N ASP A 172 28.54 8.23 -8.28
CA ASP A 172 29.34 8.35 -9.53
C ASP A 172 29.07 7.21 -10.53
N ASN A 173 28.61 6.05 -10.05
CA ASN A 173 28.23 4.90 -10.90
C ASN A 173 26.84 5.04 -11.53
N GLY A 174 26.14 6.15 -11.30
CA GLY A 174 24.78 6.40 -11.79
C GLY A 174 23.66 5.94 -10.88
N HIS A 175 23.98 5.30 -9.76
CA HIS A 175 22.99 4.89 -8.77
C HIS A 175 22.36 6.09 -8.06
N ILE A 176 21.11 5.93 -7.67
CA ILE A 176 20.32 6.96 -7.01
C ILE A 176 19.58 6.32 -5.82
N THR A 177 19.52 7.04 -4.71
CA THR A 177 18.78 6.58 -3.53
C THR A 177 18.33 7.75 -2.67
N TRP A 178 17.57 7.47 -1.63
CA TRP A 178 17.09 8.44 -0.64
C TRP A 178 17.36 7.94 0.76
N SER A 179 17.95 8.79 1.58
CA SER A 179 18.05 8.56 3.03
C SER A 179 16.86 9.22 3.71
N GLN A 180 16.38 8.60 4.78
CA GLN A 180 15.40 9.25 5.64
C GLN A 180 16.06 10.39 6.45
N PRO A 181 15.32 11.49 6.72
CA PRO A 181 15.76 12.48 7.70
C PRO A 181 16.02 11.81 9.05
N GLN A 182 17.10 12.22 9.72
CA GLN A 182 17.49 11.56 10.99
C GLN A 182 16.43 11.69 12.09
N GLU A 183 15.67 12.77 12.05
CA GLU A 183 14.58 13.04 12.99
C GLU A 183 13.40 12.08 12.83
N SER A 184 13.22 11.53 11.63
CA SER A 184 12.09 10.66 11.26
C SER A 184 12.33 9.20 11.59
N VAL A 185 13.58 8.80 11.79
CA VAL A 185 13.90 7.42 12.08
C VAL A 185 13.53 7.10 13.53
N TYR A 186 12.54 6.20 13.72
CA TYR A 186 12.21 5.71 15.05
C TYR A 186 13.38 4.96 15.65
N ARG A 187 13.88 5.40 16.80
CA ARG A 187 15.02 4.81 17.51
C ARG A 187 14.66 4.49 18.94
N PHE A 188 15.08 3.33 19.38
CA PHE A 188 15.03 2.95 20.79
C PHE A 188 16.06 3.74 21.62
N ASN A 189 17.18 4.15 21.02
CA ASN A 189 18.21 4.97 21.67
C ASN A 189 18.48 6.23 20.85
N LYS A 190 18.01 7.40 21.34
CA LYS A 190 18.09 8.68 20.65
C LYS A 190 19.47 9.36 20.73
N ASP A 191 20.37 8.85 21.56
CA ASP A 191 21.66 9.48 21.86
C ASP A 191 22.84 8.99 20.99
N GLU A 192 22.59 8.02 20.09
CA GLU A 192 23.62 7.52 19.18
C GLU A 192 23.70 8.37 17.92
N PRO A 193 24.89 8.88 17.53
CA PRO A 193 25.07 9.50 16.23
C PRO A 193 24.82 8.48 15.12
N THR A 194 24.06 8.86 14.10
CA THR A 194 23.62 7.93 13.08
C THR A 194 24.10 8.35 11.71
N GLU A 195 24.61 7.36 11.01
CA GLU A 195 24.78 7.44 9.56
C GLU A 195 23.39 7.53 8.89
N PRO A 196 23.30 8.11 7.69
CA PRO A 196 22.06 8.12 6.92
C PRO A 196 21.47 6.71 6.79
N GLU A 197 20.21 6.54 7.13
CA GLU A 197 19.53 5.27 6.97
C GLU A 197 18.85 5.21 5.60
N TYR A 198 19.15 4.18 4.83
CA TYR A 198 18.53 3.89 3.56
C TYR A 198 17.53 2.75 3.75
N ASN A 199 16.29 3.10 4.01
CA ASN A 199 15.21 2.16 4.27
C ASN A 199 14.79 1.41 2.99
N LEU A 200 14.57 0.09 3.08
CA LEU A 200 14.21 -0.79 1.97
C LEU A 200 12.75 -1.23 1.98
N GLY A 201 11.91 -0.61 2.79
CA GLY A 201 10.47 -0.87 2.84
C GLY A 201 9.68 -0.10 1.77
N LEU A 202 8.54 -0.64 1.36
CA LEU A 202 7.59 0.10 0.51
C LEU A 202 6.97 1.27 1.28
N ALA A 203 6.57 1.04 2.53
CA ALA A 203 5.93 2.07 3.35
C ALA A 203 6.85 3.25 3.64
N HIS A 204 8.12 3.00 3.96
CA HIS A 204 9.01 4.03 4.53
C HIS A 204 10.33 4.22 3.77
N GLY A 205 10.50 3.59 2.61
CA GLY A 205 11.81 3.56 1.96
C GLY A 205 11.82 3.74 0.46
N VAL A 206 12.97 3.38 -0.10
CA VAL A 206 13.28 3.55 -1.53
C VAL A 206 12.27 2.84 -2.45
N PRO A 207 11.79 1.61 -2.17
CA PRO A 207 10.76 0.97 -3.00
C PRO A 207 9.48 1.80 -3.12
N GLY A 208 9.04 2.44 -2.03
CA GLY A 208 7.87 3.34 -2.06
C GLY A 208 8.09 4.59 -2.90
N ILE A 209 9.29 5.19 -2.83
CA ILE A 209 9.64 6.34 -3.66
C ILE A 209 9.68 5.95 -5.15
N ILE A 210 10.25 4.78 -5.48
CA ILE A 210 10.24 4.25 -6.84
C ILE A 210 8.78 4.06 -7.32
N ALA A 211 7.94 3.44 -6.50
CA ALA A 211 6.54 3.21 -6.84
C ALA A 211 5.75 4.53 -7.01
N ALA A 212 6.03 5.54 -6.17
CA ALA A 212 5.44 6.87 -6.26
C ALA A 212 5.87 7.63 -7.52
N LEU A 213 7.11 7.47 -7.97
CA LEU A 213 7.61 8.11 -9.19
C LEU A 213 7.11 7.45 -10.48
N LEU A 214 6.80 6.15 -10.45
CA LEU A 214 6.55 5.35 -11.65
C LEU A 214 5.41 5.89 -12.54
N PRO A 215 4.23 6.26 -12.03
CA PRO A 215 3.15 6.80 -12.87
C PRO A 215 3.54 8.07 -13.63
N ALA A 216 4.46 8.88 -13.10
CA ALA A 216 4.91 10.13 -13.75
C ALA A 216 5.68 9.89 -15.07
N VAL A 217 6.10 8.66 -15.37
CA VAL A 217 6.66 8.28 -16.69
C VAL A 217 5.65 8.52 -17.84
N GLN A 218 4.34 8.47 -17.54
CA GLN A 218 3.28 8.72 -18.52
C GLN A 218 3.10 10.22 -18.82
N ILE A 219 3.66 11.10 -18.00
CA ILE A 219 3.57 12.55 -18.18
C ILE A 219 4.76 12.99 -19.09
N PRO A 220 4.50 13.45 -20.33
CA PRO A 220 5.57 13.71 -21.30
C PRO A 220 6.67 14.66 -20.78
N ALA A 221 6.28 15.70 -20.04
CA ALA A 221 7.23 16.69 -19.48
C ALA A 221 8.14 16.14 -18.39
N LEU A 222 7.76 15.01 -17.73
CA LEU A 222 8.50 14.41 -16.63
C LEU A 222 9.23 13.13 -17.03
N LYS A 223 8.85 12.52 -18.15
CA LYS A 223 9.24 11.16 -18.56
C LYS A 223 10.75 10.91 -18.51
N GLU A 224 11.56 11.74 -19.17
CA GLU A 224 13.01 11.53 -19.26
C GLU A 224 13.68 11.60 -17.89
N ARG A 225 13.30 12.60 -17.13
CA ARG A 225 13.84 12.87 -15.80
C ARG A 225 13.47 11.75 -14.80
N VAL A 226 12.20 11.37 -14.78
CA VAL A 226 11.70 10.28 -13.92
C VAL A 226 12.29 8.93 -14.33
N THR A 227 12.44 8.66 -15.63
CA THR A 227 13.10 7.44 -16.11
C THR A 227 14.54 7.35 -15.57
N THR A 228 15.28 8.45 -15.54
CA THR A 228 16.64 8.47 -14.99
C THR A 228 16.65 8.15 -13.49
N LEU A 229 15.72 8.74 -12.72
CA LEU A 229 15.57 8.47 -11.29
C LEU A 229 15.24 6.99 -11.03
N LEU A 230 14.27 6.45 -11.75
CA LEU A 230 13.82 5.07 -11.59
C LEU A 230 14.92 4.05 -11.91
N LEU A 231 15.64 4.23 -13.02
CA LEU A 231 16.71 3.31 -13.39
C LEU A 231 17.85 3.34 -12.36
N GLY A 232 18.31 4.52 -11.97
CA GLY A 232 19.36 4.65 -10.95
C GLY A 232 18.94 4.10 -9.60
N ALA A 233 17.65 4.22 -9.22
CA ALA A 233 17.13 3.72 -7.97
C ALA A 233 16.95 2.19 -7.98
N CYS A 234 16.47 1.62 -9.09
CA CYS A 234 16.35 0.16 -9.21
C CYS A 234 17.72 -0.52 -9.21
N ASP A 235 18.71 0.05 -9.92
CA ASP A 235 20.06 -0.49 -9.94
C ASP A 235 20.69 -0.44 -8.54
N TRP A 236 20.53 0.69 -7.82
CA TRP A 236 20.97 0.81 -6.43
C TRP A 236 20.26 -0.21 -5.52
N LEU A 237 18.94 -0.36 -5.65
CA LEU A 237 18.14 -1.29 -4.84
C LEU A 237 18.61 -2.74 -5.03
N LEU A 238 18.88 -3.15 -6.26
CA LEU A 238 19.37 -4.49 -6.57
C LEU A 238 20.75 -4.79 -5.96
N GLU A 239 21.60 -3.80 -5.77
CA GLU A 239 22.89 -3.98 -5.06
C GLU A 239 22.71 -4.24 -3.56
N GLN A 240 21.54 -3.92 -2.98
CA GLN A 240 21.27 -4.19 -1.56
C GLN A 240 20.83 -5.63 -1.30
N GLN A 241 20.69 -6.44 -2.35
CA GLN A 241 20.30 -7.83 -2.19
C GLN A 241 21.37 -8.63 -1.46
N SER A 242 20.94 -9.39 -0.45
CA SER A 242 21.82 -10.33 0.26
C SER A 242 22.41 -11.37 -0.69
N THR A 243 23.67 -11.70 -0.50
CA THR A 243 24.32 -12.80 -1.23
C THR A 243 23.88 -14.18 -0.74
N ASP A 244 23.24 -14.27 0.41
CA ASP A 244 22.68 -15.48 0.99
C ASP A 244 21.17 -15.34 1.20
N CYS A 245 20.42 -15.59 0.12
CA CYS A 245 18.94 -15.65 0.16
C CYS A 245 18.41 -17.05 0.52
N THR A 246 19.25 -18.01 0.95
CA THR A 246 18.86 -19.44 0.94
C THR A 246 17.86 -19.83 2.00
N SER A 247 17.76 -19.09 3.12
CA SER A 247 16.91 -19.48 4.26
C SER A 247 15.99 -18.38 4.79
N HIS A 248 16.14 -17.14 4.32
CA HIS A 248 15.42 -15.99 4.88
C HIS A 248 14.93 -15.02 3.77
N SER A 249 14.92 -13.72 4.01
CA SER A 249 14.64 -12.72 2.98
C SER A 249 15.85 -12.41 2.11
N CYS A 250 15.60 -12.01 0.86
CA CYS A 250 16.65 -11.51 -0.03
C CYS A 250 17.10 -10.08 0.33
N PHE A 251 16.26 -9.32 1.04
CA PHE A 251 16.57 -7.97 1.48
C PHE A 251 16.33 -7.81 2.98
N GLY A 252 17.14 -6.97 3.60
CA GLY A 252 16.90 -6.48 4.96
C GLY A 252 15.83 -5.38 5.01
N SER A 253 15.61 -4.82 6.19
CA SER A 253 14.74 -3.65 6.36
C SER A 253 15.43 -2.34 5.96
N SER A 254 16.78 -2.31 6.03
CA SER A 254 17.63 -1.18 5.62
C SER A 254 18.90 -1.67 4.93
N ALA A 255 19.50 -0.81 4.09
CA ALA A 255 20.73 -1.12 3.39
C ALA A 255 21.89 -1.33 4.38
N GLY A 256 22.68 -2.39 4.16
CA GLY A 256 23.79 -2.77 5.06
C GLY A 256 23.35 -3.34 6.41
N GLY A 257 22.04 -3.48 6.66
CA GLY A 257 21.50 -4.11 7.87
C GLY A 257 21.67 -5.64 7.84
N GLU A 258 21.95 -6.24 9.02
CA GLU A 258 22.06 -7.69 9.17
C GLU A 258 20.72 -8.41 9.36
N HIS A 259 19.62 -7.65 9.40
CA HIS A 259 18.33 -8.20 9.77
C HIS A 259 17.51 -8.60 8.56
N HIS A 260 16.95 -9.81 8.64
CA HIS A 260 15.98 -10.30 7.66
C HIS A 260 14.68 -9.52 7.76
N SER A 261 14.07 -9.23 6.59
CA SER A 261 12.75 -8.60 6.55
C SER A 261 11.63 -9.64 6.69
N ARG A 262 10.48 -9.18 7.19
CA ARG A 262 9.24 -9.97 7.21
C ARG A 262 8.64 -10.08 5.81
N LEU A 263 7.63 -10.93 5.64
CA LEU A 263 6.68 -10.80 4.55
C LEU A 263 5.66 -9.71 4.91
N GLY A 264 5.40 -8.77 4.01
CA GLY A 264 4.45 -7.70 4.26
C GLY A 264 4.39 -6.67 3.15
N TRP A 265 3.41 -5.78 3.26
CA TRP A 265 3.34 -4.57 2.46
C TRP A 265 4.44 -3.57 2.86
N CYS A 266 4.61 -3.35 4.16
CA CYS A 266 5.51 -2.32 4.66
C CYS A 266 6.98 -2.61 4.36
N TYR A 267 7.40 -3.88 4.41
CA TYR A 267 8.78 -4.33 4.19
C TYR A 267 8.81 -5.68 3.47
N GLY A 268 9.92 -5.93 2.82
CA GLY A 268 10.32 -7.25 2.39
C GLY A 268 10.31 -7.51 0.90
N ASP A 269 10.70 -8.71 0.58
CA ASP A 269 10.96 -9.19 -0.79
C ASP A 269 9.77 -9.03 -1.73
N LEU A 270 8.53 -9.18 -1.22
CA LEU A 270 7.32 -9.19 -2.04
C LEU A 270 7.06 -7.82 -2.69
N THR A 271 7.15 -6.74 -1.91
CA THR A 271 6.92 -5.39 -2.41
C THR A 271 8.10 -4.86 -3.21
N ILE A 272 9.33 -5.29 -2.90
CA ILE A 272 10.49 -5.04 -3.74
C ILE A 272 10.33 -5.71 -5.11
N ALA A 273 9.93 -7.00 -5.14
CA ALA A 273 9.66 -7.72 -6.38
C ALA A 273 8.56 -7.03 -7.21
N MET A 274 7.48 -6.62 -6.56
CA MET A 274 6.38 -5.89 -7.21
C MET A 274 6.86 -4.57 -7.83
N THR A 275 7.62 -3.78 -7.09
CA THR A 275 8.18 -2.50 -7.56
C THR A 275 9.09 -2.69 -8.77
N LEU A 276 10.02 -3.66 -8.70
CA LEU A 276 10.94 -3.97 -9.81
C LEU A 276 10.19 -4.48 -11.04
N ALA A 277 9.18 -5.35 -10.86
CA ALA A 277 8.38 -5.86 -11.97
C ALA A 277 7.64 -4.74 -12.70
N ARG A 278 7.01 -3.83 -11.96
CA ARG A 278 6.28 -2.69 -12.52
C ARG A 278 7.20 -1.75 -13.29
N VAL A 279 8.35 -1.38 -12.72
CA VAL A 279 9.36 -0.57 -13.42
C VAL A 279 9.87 -1.29 -14.66
N GLY A 280 10.16 -2.59 -14.54
CA GLY A 280 10.65 -3.41 -15.65
C GLY A 280 9.66 -3.49 -16.82
N GLN A 281 8.38 -3.63 -16.53
CA GLN A 281 7.32 -3.64 -17.55
C GLN A 281 7.13 -2.24 -18.17
N GLN A 282 7.06 -1.19 -17.34
CA GLN A 282 6.79 0.17 -17.79
C GLN A 282 7.92 0.77 -18.65
N LEU A 283 9.18 0.42 -18.32
CA LEU A 283 10.37 0.95 -18.98
C LEU A 283 11.02 -0.02 -19.97
N ASP A 284 10.36 -1.14 -20.28
CA ASP A 284 10.89 -2.20 -21.14
C ASP A 284 12.29 -2.68 -20.70
N ARG A 285 12.36 -3.12 -19.43
CA ARG A 285 13.57 -3.66 -18.79
C ARG A 285 13.34 -5.11 -18.35
N PRO A 286 13.44 -6.10 -19.24
CA PRO A 286 13.19 -7.51 -18.93
C PRO A 286 14.03 -8.03 -17.76
N SER A 287 15.26 -7.56 -17.60
CA SER A 287 16.15 -7.96 -16.49
C SER A 287 15.57 -7.63 -15.10
N TYR A 288 14.84 -6.51 -14.96
CA TYR A 288 14.17 -6.19 -13.70
C TYR A 288 13.00 -7.14 -13.45
N VAL A 289 12.24 -7.49 -14.50
CA VAL A 289 11.12 -8.44 -14.39
C VAL A 289 11.63 -9.85 -14.02
N GLU A 290 12.71 -10.32 -14.68
CA GLU A 290 13.35 -11.60 -14.36
C GLU A 290 13.81 -11.65 -12.90
N ARG A 291 14.47 -10.57 -12.44
CA ARG A 291 14.94 -10.48 -11.08
C ARG A 291 13.80 -10.40 -10.07
N ALA A 292 12.76 -9.62 -10.38
CA ALA A 292 11.54 -9.55 -9.58
C ALA A 292 10.88 -10.92 -9.42
N LEU A 293 10.80 -11.70 -10.51
CA LEU A 293 10.25 -13.04 -10.47
C LEU A 293 11.07 -13.97 -9.55
N GLU A 294 12.40 -13.95 -9.66
CA GLU A 294 13.28 -14.75 -8.77
C GLU A 294 13.06 -14.41 -7.29
N ILE A 295 13.03 -13.11 -6.94
CA ILE A 295 12.78 -12.62 -5.58
C ILE A 295 11.39 -13.05 -5.08
N GLY A 296 10.36 -12.85 -5.89
CA GLY A 296 8.99 -13.20 -5.55
C GLY A 296 8.79 -14.72 -5.37
N LEU A 297 9.44 -15.54 -6.21
CA LEU A 297 9.39 -17.01 -6.09
C LEU A 297 10.12 -17.50 -4.85
N HIS A 298 11.23 -16.86 -4.47
CA HIS A 298 11.90 -17.13 -3.20
C HIS A 298 10.97 -16.83 -2.02
N ALA A 299 10.36 -15.64 -1.99
CA ALA A 299 9.41 -15.24 -0.95
C ALA A 299 8.18 -16.16 -0.88
N ALA A 300 7.70 -16.70 -2.02
CA ALA A 300 6.59 -17.65 -2.08
C ALA A 300 6.88 -19.03 -1.44
N GLY A 301 8.11 -19.27 -1.01
CA GLY A 301 8.52 -20.45 -0.24
C GLY A 301 8.45 -20.24 1.28
N ARG A 302 8.15 -19.03 1.75
CA ARG A 302 8.12 -18.67 3.18
C ARG A 302 6.71 -18.84 3.75
N ASP A 303 6.65 -19.31 4.99
CA ASP A 303 5.44 -19.53 5.79
C ASP A 303 5.27 -18.44 6.88
N GLU A 304 4.30 -18.63 7.78
CA GLU A 304 4.01 -17.69 8.87
C GLU A 304 5.21 -17.51 9.81
N GLN A 305 5.97 -18.54 10.05
CA GLN A 305 7.11 -18.50 10.96
C GLN A 305 8.30 -17.78 10.31
N SER A 306 8.70 -18.20 9.12
CA SER A 306 9.81 -17.59 8.38
C SER A 306 9.47 -16.21 7.82
N GLY A 307 8.17 -15.93 7.60
CA GLY A 307 7.62 -14.65 7.19
C GLY A 307 7.39 -13.67 8.33
N HIS A 308 7.49 -14.12 9.59
CA HIS A 308 7.15 -13.33 10.78
C HIS A 308 5.73 -12.76 10.74
N ILE A 309 4.75 -13.59 10.29
CA ILE A 309 3.35 -13.23 10.21
C ILE A 309 2.67 -13.60 11.54
N THR A 310 2.16 -12.61 12.25
CA THR A 310 1.61 -12.78 13.61
C THR A 310 0.13 -12.48 13.73
N ASP A 311 -0.45 -11.72 12.81
CA ASP A 311 -1.86 -11.27 12.89
C ASP A 311 -2.55 -11.31 11.52
N ALA A 312 -3.77 -10.75 11.48
CA ALA A 312 -4.65 -10.80 10.32
C ALA A 312 -4.47 -9.62 9.35
N GLY A 313 -3.88 -8.51 9.79
CA GLY A 313 -3.90 -7.22 9.09
C GLY A 313 -3.43 -7.24 7.63
N LEU A 314 -3.80 -6.22 6.89
CA LEU A 314 -3.39 -6.05 5.50
C LEU A 314 -1.89 -5.73 5.37
N CYS A 315 -1.35 -4.93 6.31
CA CYS A 315 0.03 -4.46 6.25
C CYS A 315 1.06 -5.61 6.22
N HIS A 316 0.96 -6.54 7.19
CA HIS A 316 1.91 -7.64 7.36
C HIS A 316 1.26 -8.88 8.03
N GLY A 317 -0.03 -9.00 7.88
CA GLY A 317 -0.81 -10.14 8.35
C GLY A 317 -1.18 -11.10 7.22
N PHE A 318 -1.80 -12.22 7.59
CA PHE A 318 -2.06 -13.30 6.64
C PHE A 318 -3.10 -12.96 5.56
N TYR A 319 -4.05 -12.04 5.78
CA TYR A 319 -4.96 -11.58 4.71
C TYR A 319 -4.22 -10.68 3.71
N GLY A 320 -3.29 -9.83 4.16
CA GLY A 320 -2.45 -9.02 3.29
C GLY A 320 -1.58 -9.86 2.35
N MET A 321 -1.10 -11.02 2.83
CA MET A 321 -0.31 -11.93 1.98
C MET A 321 -1.12 -12.45 0.81
N ALA A 322 -2.41 -12.80 1.01
CA ALA A 322 -3.26 -13.26 -0.08
C ALA A 322 -3.39 -12.20 -1.19
N VAL A 323 -3.61 -10.94 -0.82
CA VAL A 323 -3.69 -9.81 -1.77
C VAL A 323 -2.37 -9.58 -2.51
N ILE A 324 -1.23 -9.58 -1.79
CA ILE A 324 0.08 -9.33 -2.39
C ILE A 324 0.42 -10.43 -3.43
N TYR A 325 0.14 -11.70 -3.12
CA TYR A 325 0.36 -12.78 -4.10
C TYR A 325 -0.64 -12.74 -5.27
N GLN A 326 -1.86 -12.24 -5.05
CA GLN A 326 -2.80 -11.97 -6.13
C GLN A 326 -2.23 -10.93 -7.11
N ILE A 327 -1.73 -9.80 -6.60
CA ILE A 327 -1.10 -8.75 -7.40
C ILE A 327 0.16 -9.26 -8.11
N LEU A 328 1.03 -9.99 -7.42
CA LEU A 328 2.22 -10.57 -8.04
C LEU A 328 1.87 -11.54 -9.17
N ASN A 329 0.79 -12.34 -9.00
CA ASN A 329 0.31 -13.22 -10.07
C ASN A 329 -0.32 -12.46 -11.24
N GLN A 330 -0.97 -11.33 -11.00
CA GLN A 330 -1.45 -10.45 -12.08
C GLN A 330 -0.29 -9.82 -12.87
N LEU A 331 0.76 -9.37 -12.16
CA LEU A 331 1.94 -8.76 -12.77
C LEU A 331 2.84 -9.77 -13.49
N MET A 332 3.09 -10.91 -12.87
CA MET A 332 4.02 -11.96 -13.34
C MET A 332 3.35 -13.33 -13.15
N PRO A 333 2.42 -13.74 -14.04
CA PRO A 333 1.66 -14.99 -13.87
C PRO A 333 2.56 -16.20 -13.64
N HIS A 334 2.44 -16.84 -12.47
CA HIS A 334 3.24 -18.02 -12.13
C HIS A 334 2.50 -18.95 -11.15
N PRO A 335 2.50 -20.31 -11.37
CA PRO A 335 1.79 -21.26 -10.51
C PRO A 335 2.18 -21.19 -9.02
N ARG A 336 3.42 -20.84 -8.70
CA ARG A 336 3.87 -20.68 -7.32
C ARG A 336 3.19 -19.51 -6.59
N PHE A 337 2.84 -18.44 -7.28
CA PHE A 337 2.08 -17.34 -6.68
C PHE A 337 0.64 -17.75 -6.40
N VAL A 338 0.01 -18.51 -7.31
CA VAL A 338 -1.31 -19.09 -7.07
C VAL A 338 -1.30 -20.04 -5.88
N GLN A 339 -0.27 -20.89 -5.76
CA GLN A 339 -0.10 -21.80 -4.62
C GLN A 339 0.13 -21.03 -3.30
N ALA A 340 0.93 -19.98 -3.32
CA ALA A 340 1.16 -19.13 -2.14
C ALA A 340 -0.14 -18.39 -1.74
N MET A 341 -0.88 -17.84 -2.70
CA MET A 341 -2.19 -17.23 -2.45
C MET A 341 -3.15 -18.24 -1.80
N GLN A 342 -3.26 -19.46 -2.36
CA GLN A 342 -4.10 -20.53 -1.79
C GLN A 342 -3.66 -20.90 -0.37
N TYR A 343 -2.36 -21.01 -0.12
CA TYR A 343 -1.83 -21.29 1.21
C TYR A 343 -2.28 -20.24 2.23
N TRP A 344 -2.18 -18.95 1.89
CA TRP A 344 -2.55 -17.88 2.82
C TRP A 344 -4.06 -17.76 3.02
N VAL A 345 -4.87 -18.05 1.99
CA VAL A 345 -6.32 -18.17 2.14
C VAL A 345 -6.69 -19.32 3.05
N ASP A 346 -6.12 -20.51 2.84
CA ASP A 346 -6.37 -21.68 3.68
C ASP A 346 -5.92 -21.46 5.12
N TYR A 347 -4.77 -20.81 5.31
CA TYR A 347 -4.26 -20.45 6.62
C TYR A 347 -5.22 -19.50 7.35
N SER A 348 -5.66 -18.45 6.68
CA SER A 348 -6.58 -17.44 7.23
C SER A 348 -7.90 -18.07 7.69
N LEU A 349 -8.52 -18.89 6.84
CA LEU A 349 -9.79 -19.54 7.14
C LEU A 349 -9.65 -20.60 8.25
N ARG A 350 -8.49 -21.28 8.33
CA ARG A 350 -8.18 -22.17 9.45
C ARG A 350 -8.06 -21.40 10.76
N GLN A 351 -7.34 -20.25 10.78
CA GLN A 351 -7.26 -19.39 11.97
C GLN A 351 -8.66 -18.96 12.45
N TYR A 352 -9.54 -18.61 11.53
CA TYR A 352 -10.92 -18.28 11.87
C TYR A 352 -11.69 -19.48 12.44
N THR A 353 -11.53 -20.66 11.86
CA THR A 353 -12.17 -21.89 12.33
C THR A 353 -11.73 -22.25 13.75
N GLU A 354 -10.47 -22.04 14.09
CA GLU A 354 -9.87 -22.40 15.38
C GLU A 354 -10.13 -21.36 16.48
N ARG A 355 -10.15 -20.05 16.13
CA ARG A 355 -10.15 -18.94 17.09
C ARG A 355 -11.40 -18.04 16.98
N GLY A 356 -12.25 -18.25 15.99
CA GLY A 356 -13.39 -17.36 15.73
C GLY A 356 -12.94 -15.93 15.39
N VAL A 357 -13.75 -14.95 15.82
CA VAL A 357 -13.52 -13.52 15.54
C VAL A 357 -12.19 -13.00 16.09
N GLU A 358 -11.68 -13.58 17.18
CA GLU A 358 -10.38 -13.18 17.75
C GLU A 358 -9.19 -13.43 16.79
N SER A 359 -9.38 -14.27 15.77
CA SER A 359 -8.35 -14.44 14.71
C SER A 359 -8.19 -13.22 13.83
N LEU A 360 -9.14 -12.29 13.83
CA LEU A 360 -9.12 -11.06 13.04
C LEU A 360 -8.45 -9.87 13.78
N TYR A 361 -8.04 -10.09 15.03
CA TYR A 361 -7.41 -9.03 15.83
C TYR A 361 -5.99 -8.74 15.34
N SER A 362 -5.60 -7.48 15.45
CA SER A 362 -4.24 -7.04 15.13
C SER A 362 -3.35 -7.11 16.38
N TYR A 363 -2.06 -7.43 16.17
CA TYR A 363 -1.08 -7.49 17.24
C TYR A 363 -0.49 -6.11 17.51
N ASN A 364 -0.70 -5.59 18.72
CA ASN A 364 -0.06 -4.37 19.19
C ASN A 364 1.25 -4.70 19.89
N GLY A 365 2.36 -4.32 19.27
CA GLY A 365 3.70 -4.59 19.80
C GLY A 365 4.04 -3.81 21.08
N LEU A 366 3.38 -2.68 21.33
CA LEU A 366 3.57 -1.88 22.55
C LEU A 366 2.92 -2.56 23.76
N ASP A 367 1.69 -2.99 23.59
CA ASP A 367 0.89 -3.65 24.65
C ASP A 367 1.18 -5.14 24.73
N LYS A 368 1.84 -5.70 23.70
CA LYS A 368 2.06 -7.14 23.50
C LYS A 368 0.75 -7.95 23.58
N ALA A 369 -0.30 -7.41 23.01
CA ALA A 369 -1.64 -7.95 23.02
C ALA A 369 -2.29 -7.91 21.64
N TYR A 370 -3.29 -8.76 21.44
CA TYR A 370 -4.15 -8.74 20.27
C TYR A 370 -5.39 -7.92 20.60
N ASN A 371 -5.69 -6.92 19.78
CA ASN A 371 -6.81 -6.00 19.97
C ASN A 371 -7.67 -5.90 18.72
N GLU A 372 -8.94 -5.55 18.87
CA GLU A 372 -9.78 -5.16 17.75
C GLU A 372 -9.22 -3.88 17.13
N ASP A 373 -9.12 -3.88 15.79
CA ASP A 373 -8.77 -2.74 14.99
C ASP A 373 -9.76 -2.65 13.83
N PHE A 374 -10.28 -1.45 13.56
CA PHE A 374 -11.30 -1.24 12.54
C PHE A 374 -10.73 -0.61 11.26
N GLY A 375 -9.47 -0.22 11.30
CA GLY A 375 -8.79 0.49 10.22
C GLY A 375 -8.53 -0.35 8.98
N PHE A 376 -8.14 0.35 7.93
CA PHE A 376 -7.81 -0.24 6.64
C PHE A 376 -6.48 -1.01 6.68
N LEU A 377 -5.46 -0.48 7.36
CA LEU A 377 -4.13 -1.09 7.27
C LEU A 377 -3.97 -2.32 8.18
N MET A 378 -4.51 -2.27 9.39
CA MET A 378 -4.30 -3.32 10.40
C MET A 378 -5.56 -4.09 10.76
N GLY A 379 -6.74 -3.56 10.47
CA GLY A 379 -7.99 -4.01 11.02
C GLY A 379 -9.01 -4.57 10.04
N TYR A 380 -10.25 -4.57 10.50
CA TYR A 380 -11.40 -5.17 9.83
C TYR A 380 -11.62 -4.65 8.41
N ALA A 381 -11.48 -3.33 8.18
CA ALA A 381 -11.68 -2.76 6.85
C ALA A 381 -10.71 -3.35 5.82
N GLY A 382 -9.41 -3.45 6.14
CA GLY A 382 -8.44 -4.05 5.24
C GLY A 382 -8.61 -5.56 5.04
N ILE A 383 -8.99 -6.28 6.10
CA ILE A 383 -9.32 -7.71 6.02
C ILE A 383 -10.52 -7.91 5.08
N GLY A 384 -11.56 -7.08 5.24
CA GLY A 384 -12.74 -7.11 4.38
C GLY A 384 -12.42 -6.86 2.91
N LEU A 385 -11.59 -5.85 2.61
CA LEU A 385 -11.09 -5.57 1.26
C LEU A 385 -10.30 -6.73 0.67
N ALA A 386 -9.43 -7.35 1.47
CA ALA A 386 -8.72 -8.55 1.03
C ALA A 386 -9.67 -9.70 0.69
N LEU A 387 -10.72 -9.89 1.47
CA LEU A 387 -11.71 -10.94 1.23
C LEU A 387 -12.59 -10.67 -0.01
N THR A 388 -13.03 -9.43 -0.24
CA THR A 388 -13.81 -9.09 -1.44
C THR A 388 -13.01 -9.30 -2.72
N SER A 389 -11.72 -8.91 -2.73
CA SER A 389 -10.85 -9.08 -3.92
C SER A 389 -10.60 -10.54 -4.33
N LEU A 390 -10.90 -11.52 -3.47
CA LEU A 390 -10.83 -12.95 -3.82
C LEU A 390 -11.96 -13.41 -4.76
N PHE A 391 -13.00 -12.62 -4.94
CA PHE A 391 -14.17 -12.99 -5.75
C PHE A 391 -14.17 -12.41 -7.17
N ASP A 392 -13.62 -11.21 -7.35
CA ASP A 392 -13.70 -10.45 -8.59
C ASP A 392 -12.34 -10.07 -9.18
N ASP A 393 -11.23 -10.45 -8.53
CA ASP A 393 -9.88 -10.05 -8.89
C ASP A 393 -9.66 -8.51 -8.91
N ASP A 394 -10.59 -7.72 -8.34
CA ASP A 394 -10.46 -6.27 -8.26
C ASP A 394 -9.53 -5.85 -7.12
N THR A 395 -8.35 -5.47 -7.52
CA THR A 395 -7.33 -4.91 -6.64
C THR A 395 -7.07 -3.42 -6.92
N GLY A 396 -7.97 -2.71 -7.63
CA GLY A 396 -7.77 -1.31 -8.02
C GLY A 396 -7.59 -0.35 -6.85
N TRP A 397 -8.09 -0.69 -5.67
CA TRP A 397 -7.94 0.09 -4.44
C TRP A 397 -6.53 0.06 -3.85
N VAL A 398 -5.68 -0.90 -4.23
CA VAL A 398 -4.31 -1.00 -3.67
C VAL A 398 -3.35 0.06 -4.20
N ASP A 399 -3.76 0.89 -5.16
CA ASP A 399 -2.94 1.99 -5.63
C ASP A 399 -2.70 3.04 -4.53
N CYS A 400 -3.64 3.19 -3.57
CA CYS A 400 -3.42 4.02 -2.38
C CYS A 400 -2.24 3.53 -1.52
N LEU A 401 -1.86 2.28 -1.65
CA LEU A 401 -0.71 1.67 -0.99
C LEU A 401 0.52 1.56 -1.91
N LEU A 402 0.53 2.23 -3.07
CA LEU A 402 1.60 2.17 -4.08
C LEU A 402 1.83 0.75 -4.64
N MET A 403 0.84 -0.12 -4.61
CA MET A 403 0.94 -1.50 -5.08
C MET A 403 0.34 -1.72 -6.49
N ALA A 404 -0.34 -0.72 -7.10
CA ALA A 404 -0.96 -0.83 -8.42
C ALA A 404 -0.26 0.00 -9.49
#